data_fa081d9c7be0315641ee6b9c9a9d28ac
#
_entry.id   fa081d9c7be0315641ee6b9c9a9d28ac
#
_cell.length_a   1.000
_cell.length_b   1.000
_cell.length_c   1.000
_cell.angle_alpha   90.00
_cell.angle_beta   90.00
_cell.angle_gamma   90.00
#
_symmetry.space_group_name_H-M   'P 1'
#
loop_
_entity.id
_entity.type
_entity.pdbx_description
1 polymer ?
#
loop_
_entity_poly.entity_id
_entity_poly.type
_entity_poly.pdbx_seq_one_letter_code
_entity_poly.pdbx_strand_id
1 'polypeptide(L)'
;VKILIAVDGSKGSLDAVQCLIDHANWYRGKPEVQLVTVHLPVPKLPGMGAAVGKNQIQKYYEQEGQAQLAAAKRKLDGARIPYEAQVLVGPVAESIVQHAKEKRCDLIYIGTRGMTEIGKALVGSVATKVLHISDIPVLLVK
;
A
#
# COMPACT_ATOMS: atom_id res chain seq x y z
N VAL A 1 11.09 -9.72 11.26
CA VAL A 1 10.60 -8.36 11.04
C VAL A 1 9.31 -8.38 10.22
N LYS A 2 8.35 -7.59 10.63
CA LYS A 2 7.09 -7.42 9.90
C LYS A 2 7.06 -6.04 9.25
N ILE A 3 6.87 -6.02 7.94
CA ILE A 3 6.97 -4.81 7.13
C ILE A 3 5.65 -4.58 6.40
N LEU A 4 5.10 -3.37 6.53
CA LEU A 4 3.98 -2.98 5.68
C LEU A 4 4.50 -2.34 4.41
N ILE A 5 3.96 -2.75 3.26
CA ILE A 5 4.20 -2.10 1.98
C ILE A 5 2.87 -1.67 1.38
N ALA A 6 2.74 -0.38 1.09
CA ALA A 6 1.57 0.15 0.41
C ALA A 6 1.84 0.28 -1.08
N VAL A 7 0.95 -0.27 -1.90
CA VAL A 7 1.05 -0.20 -3.36
C VAL A 7 -0.23 0.38 -3.96
N ASP A 8 -0.08 1.08 -5.07
CA ASP A 8 -1.18 1.69 -5.81
C ASP A 8 -1.19 1.30 -7.30
N GLY A 9 -0.39 0.29 -7.64
CA GLY A 9 -0.21 -0.15 -9.03
C GLY A 9 0.81 0.65 -9.81
N SER A 10 1.32 1.76 -9.24
CA SER A 10 2.34 2.57 -9.91
C SER A 10 3.72 1.90 -9.89
N LYS A 11 4.58 2.34 -10.80
CA LYS A 11 5.98 1.88 -10.83
C LYS A 11 6.69 2.21 -9.51
N GLY A 12 6.48 3.40 -8.96
CA GLY A 12 7.12 3.80 -7.71
C GLY A 12 6.77 2.91 -6.53
N SER A 13 5.51 2.46 -6.44
CA SER A 13 5.12 1.55 -5.38
C SER A 13 5.69 0.14 -5.60
N LEU A 14 5.82 -0.31 -6.85
CA LEU A 14 6.47 -1.59 -7.17
C LEU A 14 7.97 -1.53 -6.90
N ASP A 15 8.60 -0.37 -7.07
CA ASP A 15 10.00 -0.18 -6.71
C ASP A 15 10.22 -0.38 -5.21
N ALA A 16 9.25 -0.02 -4.38
CA ALA A 16 9.31 -0.29 -2.94
C ALA A 16 9.30 -1.80 -2.65
N VAL A 17 8.48 -2.57 -3.36
CA VAL A 17 8.47 -4.04 -3.26
C VAL A 17 9.82 -4.61 -3.70
N GLN A 18 10.34 -4.15 -4.83
CA GLN A 18 11.63 -4.61 -5.34
C GLN A 18 12.78 -4.28 -4.37
N CYS A 19 12.74 -3.09 -3.78
CA CYS A 19 13.73 -2.69 -2.78
C CYS A 19 13.75 -3.65 -1.58
N LEU A 20 12.59 -4.06 -1.09
CA LEU A 20 12.54 -5.04 -0.01
C LEU A 20 13.15 -6.39 -0.45
N ILE A 21 12.81 -6.85 -1.65
CA ILE A 21 13.33 -8.10 -2.18
C ILE A 21 14.87 -8.06 -2.28
N ASP A 22 15.40 -6.99 -2.84
CA ASP A 22 16.84 -6.83 -3.04
C ASP A 22 17.62 -6.73 -1.72
N HIS A 23 16.97 -6.29 -0.66
CA HIS A 23 17.58 -6.05 0.65
C HIS A 23 17.04 -6.96 1.76
N ALA A 24 16.35 -8.04 1.40
CA ALA A 24 15.76 -8.95 2.38
C ALA A 24 16.82 -9.54 3.33
N ASN A 25 18.05 -9.65 2.89
CA ASN A 25 19.17 -10.15 3.70
C ASN A 25 19.66 -9.14 4.77
N TRP A 26 19.18 -7.89 4.75
CA TRP A 26 19.49 -6.93 5.80
C TRP A 26 18.80 -7.30 7.13
N TYR A 27 17.75 -8.09 7.04
CA TYR A 27 16.94 -8.43 8.19
C TYR A 27 17.33 -9.80 8.76
N ARG A 28 17.20 -9.92 10.06
CA ARG A 28 17.39 -11.20 10.73
C ARG A 28 16.19 -12.10 10.40
N GLY A 29 16.44 -13.18 9.66
CA GLY A 29 15.38 -14.06 9.19
C GLY A 29 14.63 -13.48 7.99
N LYS A 30 13.61 -14.20 7.54
CA LYS A 30 12.80 -13.80 6.38
C LYS A 30 11.77 -12.75 6.81
N PRO A 31 11.69 -11.60 6.12
CA PRO A 31 10.67 -10.62 6.45
C PRO A 31 9.26 -11.14 6.14
N GLU A 32 8.29 -10.74 6.94
CA GLU A 32 6.86 -10.96 6.70
C GLU A 32 6.24 -9.65 6.21
N VAL A 33 5.47 -9.71 5.13
CA VAL A 33 4.93 -8.51 4.49
C VAL A 33 3.42 -8.39 4.71
N GLN A 34 3.00 -7.22 5.17
CA GLN A 34 1.61 -6.77 5.07
C GLN A 34 1.51 -5.91 3.81
N LEU A 35 0.96 -6.49 2.75
CA LEU A 35 0.82 -5.81 1.46
C LEU A 35 -0.56 -5.20 1.37
N VAL A 36 -0.64 -3.88 1.25
CA VAL A 36 -1.92 -3.19 1.21
C VAL A 36 -2.03 -2.27 0.00
N THR A 37 -3.24 -2.12 -0.49
CA THR A 37 -3.63 -1.01 -1.35
C THR A 37 -4.81 -0.30 -0.71
N VAL A 38 -4.86 1.02 -0.82
CA VAL A 38 -5.90 1.82 -0.18
C VAL A 38 -6.65 2.60 -1.24
N HIS A 39 -7.97 2.48 -1.22
CA HIS A 39 -8.86 3.25 -2.08
C HIS A 39 -9.56 4.34 -1.27
N LEU A 40 -9.67 5.52 -1.87
CA LEU A 40 -10.57 6.53 -1.33
C LEU A 40 -12.01 6.06 -1.50
N PRO A 41 -12.89 6.37 -0.52
CA PRO A 41 -14.30 6.03 -0.65
C PRO A 41 -14.91 6.65 -1.91
N VAL A 42 -15.73 5.88 -2.64
CA VAL A 42 -16.45 6.41 -3.79
C VAL A 42 -17.44 7.47 -3.29
N PRO A 43 -17.43 8.70 -3.84
CA PRO A 43 -18.38 9.72 -3.44
C PRO A 43 -19.82 9.25 -3.70
N LYS A 44 -20.69 9.40 -2.71
CA LYS A 44 -22.13 9.23 -2.91
C LYS A 44 -22.64 10.46 -3.69
N LEU A 45 -22.82 10.29 -4.98
CA LEU A 45 -23.43 11.35 -5.78
C LEU A 45 -24.93 11.41 -5.48
N PRO A 46 -25.54 12.63 -5.44
CA PRO A 46 -26.98 12.77 -5.29
C PRO A 46 -27.69 11.99 -6.39
N GLY A 47 -28.63 11.10 -6.04
CA GLY A 47 -29.38 10.27 -6.98
C GLY A 47 -28.83 8.87 -7.20
N MET A 48 -27.61 8.56 -6.74
CA MET A 48 -27.02 7.22 -6.87
C MET A 48 -27.20 6.35 -5.61
N GLY A 49 -27.72 6.90 -4.53
CA GLY A 49 -27.64 6.31 -3.20
C GLY A 49 -28.31 4.97 -3.00
N ALA A 50 -29.43 4.70 -3.68
CA ALA A 50 -30.16 3.44 -3.50
C ALA A 50 -30.02 2.46 -4.66
N ALA A 51 -29.56 2.92 -5.83
CA ALA A 51 -29.46 2.13 -7.05
C ALA A 51 -28.15 1.35 -7.16
N VAL A 52 -27.09 1.80 -6.47
CA VAL A 52 -25.81 1.08 -6.41
C VAL A 52 -25.72 0.45 -5.04
N GLY A 53 -26.07 -0.83 -4.95
CA GLY A 53 -26.05 -1.57 -3.68
C GLY A 53 -24.65 -1.64 -3.09
N LYS A 54 -24.56 -1.75 -1.77
CA LYS A 54 -23.30 -1.93 -1.04
C LYS A 54 -22.43 -3.03 -1.64
N ASN A 55 -23.07 -4.10 -2.15
CA ASN A 55 -22.37 -5.24 -2.75
C ASN A 55 -21.65 -4.88 -4.05
N GLN A 56 -22.19 -3.98 -4.87
CA GLN A 56 -21.55 -3.54 -6.12
C GLN A 56 -20.36 -2.65 -5.85
N ILE A 57 -20.45 -1.76 -4.88
CA ILE A 57 -19.35 -0.90 -4.43
C ILE A 57 -18.23 -1.75 -3.85
N GLN A 58 -18.59 -2.74 -3.01
CA GLN A 58 -17.61 -3.65 -2.42
C GLN A 58 -16.88 -4.48 -3.49
N LYS A 59 -17.62 -4.98 -4.50
CA LYS A 59 -17.01 -5.68 -5.63
C LYS A 59 -16.06 -4.77 -6.42
N TYR A 60 -16.42 -3.52 -6.63
CA TYR A 60 -15.59 -2.55 -7.32
C TYR A 60 -14.25 -2.36 -6.61
N TYR A 61 -14.28 -2.09 -5.29
CA TYR A 61 -13.07 -1.93 -4.50
C TYR A 61 -12.20 -3.19 -4.55
N GLU A 62 -12.83 -4.35 -4.45
CA GLU A 62 -12.11 -5.62 -4.45
C GLU A 62 -11.43 -5.87 -5.80
N GLN A 63 -12.13 -5.66 -6.90
CA GLN A 63 -11.59 -5.86 -8.24
C GLN A 63 -10.45 -4.90 -8.55
N GLU A 64 -10.63 -3.60 -8.27
CA GLU A 64 -9.60 -2.59 -8.47
C GLU A 64 -8.40 -2.86 -7.57
N GLY A 65 -8.66 -3.19 -6.32
CA GLY A 65 -7.60 -3.49 -5.36
C GLY A 65 -6.79 -4.70 -5.75
N GLN A 66 -7.43 -5.78 -6.17
CA GLN A 66 -6.72 -6.99 -6.61
C GLN A 66 -5.88 -6.71 -7.86
N ALA A 67 -6.37 -5.89 -8.78
CA ALA A 67 -5.60 -5.49 -9.96
C ALA A 67 -4.33 -4.71 -9.55
N GLN A 68 -4.45 -3.80 -8.61
CA GLN A 68 -3.30 -3.03 -8.10
C GLN A 68 -2.30 -3.89 -7.32
N LEU A 69 -2.77 -4.91 -6.62
CA LEU A 69 -1.93 -5.82 -5.84
C LEU A 69 -1.23 -6.88 -6.69
N ALA A 70 -1.75 -7.18 -7.87
CA ALA A 70 -1.34 -8.36 -8.64
C ALA A 70 0.16 -8.41 -8.96
N ALA A 71 0.74 -7.31 -9.43
CA ALA A 71 2.17 -7.27 -9.78
C ALA A 71 3.06 -7.39 -8.53
N ALA A 72 2.66 -6.76 -7.42
CA ALA A 72 3.37 -6.87 -6.15
C ALA A 72 3.35 -8.30 -5.61
N LYS A 73 2.19 -8.95 -5.68
CA LYS A 73 2.07 -10.37 -5.28
C LYS A 73 3.00 -11.26 -6.08
N ARG A 74 3.04 -11.09 -7.41
CA ARG A 74 3.93 -11.87 -8.27
C ARG A 74 5.41 -11.71 -7.89
N LYS A 75 5.82 -10.48 -7.59
CA LYS A 75 7.20 -10.21 -7.15
C LYS A 75 7.53 -10.91 -5.84
N LEU A 76 6.66 -10.81 -4.85
CA LEU A 76 6.86 -11.44 -3.54
C LEU A 76 6.82 -12.97 -3.63
N ASP A 77 5.90 -13.53 -4.43
CA ASP A 77 5.83 -14.96 -4.68
C ASP A 77 7.12 -15.47 -5.33
N GLY A 78 7.62 -14.77 -6.33
CA GLY A 78 8.87 -15.12 -7.01
C GLY A 78 10.08 -15.08 -6.09
N ALA A 79 10.09 -14.18 -5.12
CA ALA A 79 11.14 -14.06 -4.11
C ALA A 79 10.93 -14.99 -2.90
N ARG A 80 9.81 -15.71 -2.84
CA ARG A 80 9.42 -16.58 -1.73
C ARG A 80 9.35 -15.85 -0.39
N ILE A 81 8.87 -14.61 -0.42
CA ILE A 81 8.64 -13.79 0.78
C ILE A 81 7.17 -13.93 1.17
N PRO A 82 6.88 -14.39 2.41
CA PRO A 82 5.49 -14.53 2.85
C PRO A 82 4.81 -13.17 3.02
N TYR A 83 3.57 -13.09 2.61
CA TYR A 83 2.78 -11.86 2.74
C TYR A 83 1.30 -12.16 2.98
N GLU A 84 0.62 -11.19 3.59
CA GLU A 84 -0.83 -11.08 3.60
C GLU A 84 -1.19 -9.85 2.79
N ALA A 85 -2.14 -9.99 1.87
CA ALA A 85 -2.57 -8.89 1.01
C ALA A 85 -3.98 -8.45 1.38
N GLN A 86 -4.19 -7.13 1.47
CA GLN A 86 -5.48 -6.59 1.83
C GLN A 86 -5.79 -5.29 1.09
N VAL A 87 -7.05 -5.15 0.68
CA VAL A 87 -7.60 -3.93 0.12
C VAL A 87 -8.26 -3.13 1.24
N LEU A 88 -7.82 -1.90 1.43
CA LEU A 88 -8.36 -0.99 2.43
C LEU A 88 -9.14 0.13 1.74
N VAL A 89 -10.14 0.66 2.43
CA VAL A 89 -10.93 1.80 1.96
C VAL A 89 -10.92 2.88 3.03
N GLY A 90 -10.52 4.08 2.66
CA GLY A 90 -10.46 5.20 3.60
C GLY A 90 -9.44 6.24 3.17
N PRO A 91 -9.12 7.20 4.06
CA PRO A 91 -8.03 8.14 3.84
C PRO A 91 -6.71 7.36 3.72
N VAL A 92 -5.93 7.63 2.66
CA VAL A 92 -4.83 6.74 2.28
C VAL A 92 -3.75 6.66 3.35
N ALA A 93 -3.16 7.78 3.72
CA ALA A 93 -2.05 7.79 4.68
C ALA A 93 -2.47 7.28 6.06
N GLU A 94 -3.62 7.70 6.56
CA GLU A 94 -4.16 7.28 7.85
C GLU A 94 -4.45 5.79 7.87
N SER A 95 -5.01 5.26 6.80
CA SER A 95 -5.31 3.83 6.66
C SER A 95 -4.05 2.98 6.67
N ILE A 96 -3.01 3.45 5.98
CA ILE A 96 -1.68 2.79 5.99
C ILE A 96 -1.13 2.70 7.41
N VAL A 97 -1.07 3.82 8.10
CA VAL A 97 -0.50 3.89 9.46
C VAL A 97 -1.33 3.07 10.44
N GLN A 98 -2.65 3.18 10.36
CA GLN A 98 -3.55 2.42 11.23
C GLN A 98 -3.38 0.91 11.03
N HIS A 99 -3.34 0.45 9.79
CA HIS A 99 -3.14 -0.97 9.48
C HIS A 99 -1.78 -1.47 9.99
N ALA A 100 -0.74 -0.67 9.82
CA ALA A 100 0.58 -1.00 10.33
C ALA A 100 0.58 -1.17 11.85
N LYS A 101 -0.13 -0.31 12.57
CA LYS A 101 -0.29 -0.43 14.03
C LYS A 101 -1.07 -1.68 14.42
N GLU A 102 -2.21 -1.92 13.79
CA GLU A 102 -3.06 -3.08 14.07
C GLU A 102 -2.32 -4.39 13.86
N LYS A 103 -1.52 -4.46 12.81
CA LYS A 103 -0.75 -5.66 12.46
C LYS A 103 0.61 -5.72 13.17
N ARG A 104 0.93 -4.74 13.99
CA ARG A 104 2.20 -4.66 14.74
C ARG A 104 3.42 -4.71 13.81
N CYS A 105 3.37 -3.95 12.74
CA CYS A 105 4.50 -3.84 11.82
C CYS A 105 5.65 -3.07 12.46
N ASP A 106 6.86 -3.47 12.12
CA ASP A 106 8.09 -2.86 12.62
C ASP A 106 8.55 -1.70 11.73
N LEU A 107 8.10 -1.70 10.48
CA LEU A 107 8.61 -0.79 9.46
C LEU A 107 7.56 -0.63 8.37
N ILE A 108 7.50 0.56 7.78
CA ILE A 108 6.67 0.86 6.61
C ILE A 108 7.59 1.17 5.43
N TYR A 109 7.41 0.46 4.31
CA TYR A 109 8.05 0.78 3.04
C TYR A 109 7.06 1.54 2.17
N ILE A 110 7.46 2.66 1.63
CA ILE A 110 6.61 3.44 0.74
C ILE A 110 7.43 4.08 -0.38
N GLY A 111 6.92 4.01 -1.61
CA GLY A 111 7.50 4.71 -2.74
C GLY A 111 7.27 6.21 -2.62
N THR A 112 8.24 6.98 -3.07
CA THR A 112 8.13 8.46 -3.02
C THR A 112 7.25 9.01 -4.13
N ARG A 113 6.91 8.20 -5.15
CA ARG A 113 6.09 8.58 -6.31
C ARG A 113 4.92 7.64 -6.44
N GLY A 114 3.72 8.20 -6.55
CA GLY A 114 2.51 7.44 -6.84
C GLY A 114 2.09 7.58 -8.30
N MET A 115 0.77 7.47 -8.54
CA MET A 115 0.17 7.57 -9.88
C MET A 115 0.33 8.96 -10.51
N THR A 116 0.50 10.00 -9.71
CA THR A 116 0.79 11.35 -10.18
C THR A 116 2.30 11.59 -10.08
N GLU A 117 2.98 11.65 -11.22
CA GLU A 117 4.39 12.03 -11.24
C GLU A 117 4.54 13.51 -10.90
N ILE A 118 4.94 13.74 -9.67
CA ILE A 118 5.41 15.06 -9.26
C ILE A 118 6.95 14.98 -9.34
N GLY A 119 7.56 15.67 -10.26
CA GLY A 119 8.99 15.72 -10.58
C GLY A 119 9.98 14.96 -9.67
N LYS A 120 11.13 14.62 -10.19
CA LYS A 120 12.12 13.70 -9.58
C LYS A 120 12.60 14.05 -8.18
N ALA A 121 12.39 15.28 -7.71
CA ALA A 121 12.91 15.79 -6.43
C ALA A 121 11.86 15.84 -5.31
N LEU A 122 10.60 15.55 -5.59
CA LEU A 122 9.52 15.72 -4.62
C LEU A 122 8.99 14.39 -4.11
N VAL A 123 8.80 14.32 -2.81
CA VAL A 123 8.13 13.20 -2.15
C VAL A 123 6.62 13.38 -2.33
N GLY A 124 5.91 12.33 -2.77
CA GLY A 124 4.47 12.38 -2.99
C GLY A 124 3.69 12.71 -1.71
N SER A 125 2.46 13.17 -1.89
CA SER A 125 1.61 13.62 -0.77
C SER A 125 1.32 12.51 0.25
N VAL A 126 1.09 11.29 -0.21
CA VAL A 126 0.83 10.16 0.68
C VAL A 126 2.06 9.84 1.52
N ALA A 127 3.23 9.73 0.88
CA ALA A 127 4.49 9.44 1.57
C ALA A 127 4.81 10.54 2.60
N THR A 128 4.63 11.80 2.22
CA THR A 128 4.84 12.94 3.13
C THR A 128 3.94 12.85 4.35
N LYS A 129 2.66 12.55 4.15
CA LYS A 129 1.71 12.44 5.26
C LYS A 129 2.00 11.23 6.16
N VAL A 130 2.35 10.09 5.57
CA VAL A 130 2.74 8.91 6.35
C VAL A 130 3.93 9.22 7.24
N LEU A 131 4.96 9.89 6.70
CA LEU A 131 6.11 10.34 7.50
C LEU A 131 5.70 11.21 8.67
N HIS A 132 4.70 12.07 8.45
CA HIS A 132 4.27 13.04 9.45
C HIS A 132 3.49 12.41 10.61
N ILE A 133 2.65 11.41 10.31
CA ILE A 133 1.73 10.84 11.29
C ILE A 133 2.17 9.49 11.86
N SER A 134 3.19 8.86 11.29
CA SER A 134 3.61 7.51 11.70
C SER A 134 4.56 7.55 12.90
N ASP A 135 4.27 6.72 13.91
CA ASP A 135 5.19 6.40 15.00
C ASP A 135 6.09 5.21 14.64
N ILE A 136 5.76 4.52 13.57
CA ILE A 136 6.55 3.39 13.06
C ILE A 136 7.59 3.94 12.08
N PRO A 137 8.84 3.44 12.12
CA PRO A 137 9.85 3.87 11.14
C PRO A 137 9.38 3.68 9.70
N VAL A 138 9.68 4.64 8.85
CA VAL A 138 9.27 4.65 7.45
C VAL A 138 10.52 4.69 6.56
N LEU A 139 10.59 3.75 5.64
CA LEU A 139 11.65 3.73 4.63
C LEU A 139 11.06 4.21 3.31
N LEU A 140 11.60 5.31 2.80
CA LEU A 140 11.20 5.86 1.52
C LEU A 140 12.04 5.26 0.41
N VAL A 141 11.39 4.78 -0.64
CA VAL A 141 12.04 4.22 -1.80
C VAL A 141 11.89 5.18 -2.97
N LYS A 142 13.02 5.64 -3.50
CA LYS A 142 13.07 6.55 -4.64
C LYS A 142 13.02 5.79 -5.96
#